data_b8c5c15c0d4e534a7bb0b4824fc10a0a
#
_entry.id   b8c5c15c0d4e534a7bb0b4824fc10a0a
#
_cell.length_a   1.000
_cell.length_b   1.000
_cell.length_c   1.000
_cell.angle_alpha   90.00
_cell.angle_beta   90.00
_cell.angle_gamma   90.00
#
_symmetry.space_group_name_H-M   'P 1'
#
loop_
_entity.id
_entity.type
_entity.pdbx_description
1 polymer ?
#
loop_
_entity_poly.entity_id
_entity_poly.type
_entity_poly.pdbx_seq_one_letter_code
_entity_poly.pdbx_strand_id
1 'polypeptide(L)'
;MLRMPAVALVALVAATAARDVGASDRINRAAYLRLATQGVVQARRHWWNARRGWYDDRLATPRRPAYLWTAFPLFETLNAVAIAAPTAANRAAAAAFAARAERYWNPAVGGYAYLMGTNRRSVRTYFDDNGWWAIAFVDAFRATGNRRYLADAAKAFRFIVQEGWDPRSGGTWWDTAHGHKTSEPLAAAAYAGAVLYAQTRDRYYLRTVQRLIAWADARSWNRERGLYGRSDTDGTVMDYVEGMMIGAHLRLCDTLRRPSHCSKARALAVASARAFPAAASWSPTADGIYLRFLLDLYRHDGSARWYDLAASNARRALANARDARGLYLRGWDGKPVAGGFLRMHAGTLSLFAWLATVEPPRRK
;
A
#
# COMPACT_ATOMS: atom_id res chain seq x y z
N MET A 1 8.84 11.34 38.83
CA MET A 1 8.70 12.36 37.79
C MET A 1 9.92 12.33 36.90
N LEU A 2 9.94 11.51 35.83
CA LEU A 2 11.02 11.49 34.83
C LEU A 2 10.60 12.34 33.64
N ARG A 3 11.30 13.41 33.38
CA ARG A 3 11.16 14.25 32.21
C ARG A 3 11.77 13.53 31.01
N MET A 4 10.95 13.18 30.01
CA MET A 4 11.43 12.72 28.72
C MET A 4 11.98 13.91 27.92
N PRO A 5 13.13 13.77 27.22
CA PRO A 5 13.67 14.83 26.40
C PRO A 5 12.80 15.07 25.15
N ALA A 6 12.54 16.32 24.87
CA ALA A 6 11.93 16.81 23.64
C ALA A 6 12.88 16.50 22.47
N VAL A 7 12.42 15.70 21.52
CA VAL A 7 13.13 15.46 20.25
C VAL A 7 13.07 16.75 19.44
N ALA A 8 14.19 17.43 19.37
CA ALA A 8 14.38 18.60 18.52
C ALA A 8 14.25 18.21 17.05
N LEU A 9 13.22 18.70 16.40
CA LEU A 9 13.03 18.59 14.95
C LEU A 9 13.82 19.73 14.31
N VAL A 10 14.95 19.43 13.69
CA VAL A 10 15.75 20.41 12.94
C VAL A 10 14.94 20.84 11.72
N ALA A 11 14.40 22.04 11.77
CA ALA A 11 13.81 22.74 10.64
C ALA A 11 14.95 23.38 9.82
N LEU A 12 15.30 22.77 8.70
CA LEU A 12 16.06 23.42 7.65
C LEU A 12 15.16 23.52 6.42
N VAL A 13 14.36 24.56 6.34
CA VAL A 13 13.60 24.93 5.14
C VAL A 13 14.29 26.14 4.51
N ALA A 14 15.12 25.88 3.51
CA ALA A 14 15.46 26.91 2.56
C ALA A 14 14.26 27.14 1.66
N ALA A 15 13.70 28.35 1.70
CA ALA A 15 12.69 28.81 0.79
C ALA A 15 13.32 28.97 -0.61
N THR A 16 13.09 28.03 -1.51
CA THR A 16 13.34 28.19 -2.93
C THR A 16 12.00 28.31 -3.64
N ALA A 17 11.82 29.44 -4.31
CA ALA A 17 10.67 29.77 -5.14
C ALA A 17 10.30 28.60 -6.09
N ALA A 18 9.01 28.31 -6.17
CA ALA A 18 8.45 27.41 -7.17
C ALA A 18 8.74 28.03 -8.55
N ARG A 19 9.75 27.51 -9.24
CA ARG A 19 9.89 27.73 -10.68
C ARG A 19 8.90 26.79 -11.38
N ASP A 20 8.09 27.33 -12.25
CA ASP A 20 7.25 26.58 -13.16
C ASP A 20 8.11 25.55 -13.90
N VAL A 21 7.84 24.27 -13.67
CA VAL A 21 8.48 23.18 -14.39
C VAL A 21 7.79 23.11 -15.75
N GLY A 22 8.46 23.59 -16.77
CA GLY A 22 8.01 23.50 -18.14
C GLY A 22 7.70 22.05 -18.55
N ALA A 23 6.75 21.87 -19.46
CA ALA A 23 6.12 20.58 -19.84
C ALA A 23 7.07 19.53 -20.46
N SER A 24 8.38 19.71 -20.46
CA SER A 24 9.37 18.80 -21.07
C SER A 24 10.33 18.13 -20.10
N ASP A 25 10.43 18.55 -18.83
CA ASP A 25 11.38 17.98 -17.89
C ASP A 25 10.84 16.72 -17.23
N ARG A 26 11.53 15.60 -17.47
CA ARG A 26 11.26 14.34 -16.78
C ARG A 26 11.47 14.52 -15.30
N ILE A 27 10.42 14.25 -14.54
CA ILE A 27 10.51 14.22 -13.08
C ILE A 27 11.47 13.09 -12.70
N ASN A 28 12.61 13.44 -12.15
CA ASN A 28 13.60 12.47 -11.72
C ASN A 28 13.27 11.92 -10.31
N ARG A 29 14.02 10.88 -9.91
CA ARG A 29 13.89 10.24 -8.60
C ARG A 29 13.95 11.24 -7.43
N ALA A 30 14.88 12.19 -7.47
CA ALA A 30 15.03 13.19 -6.41
C ALA A 30 13.83 14.13 -6.31
N ALA A 31 13.23 14.50 -7.45
CA ALA A 31 12.02 15.32 -7.48
C ALA A 31 10.82 14.56 -6.89
N TYR A 32 10.63 13.28 -7.23
CA TYR A 32 9.59 12.46 -6.61
C TYR A 32 9.79 12.33 -5.10
N LEU A 33 11.01 12.13 -4.63
CA LEU A 33 11.31 12.07 -3.20
C LEU A 33 10.95 13.39 -2.50
N ARG A 34 11.30 14.55 -3.10
CA ARG A 34 10.94 15.87 -2.56
C ARG A 34 9.41 16.04 -2.49
N LEU A 35 8.68 15.67 -3.54
CA LEU A 35 7.22 15.75 -3.55
C LEU A 35 6.60 14.91 -2.43
N ALA A 36 7.07 13.67 -2.25
CA ALA A 36 6.60 12.80 -1.19
C ALA A 36 6.90 13.37 0.21
N THR A 37 8.14 13.80 0.46
CA THR A 37 8.55 14.34 1.77
C THR A 37 7.84 15.65 2.11
N GLN A 38 7.70 16.56 1.16
CA GLN A 38 6.90 17.79 1.33
C GLN A 38 5.44 17.45 1.65
N GLY A 39 4.86 16.48 0.95
CA GLY A 39 3.50 16.03 1.22
C GLY A 39 3.35 15.41 2.61
N VAL A 40 4.33 14.67 3.12
CA VAL A 40 4.32 14.15 4.50
C VAL A 40 4.31 15.31 5.52
N VAL A 41 5.06 16.38 5.27
CA VAL A 41 5.00 17.60 6.10
C VAL A 41 3.60 18.22 6.08
N GLN A 42 2.98 18.31 4.90
CA GLN A 42 1.60 18.80 4.77
C GLN A 42 0.59 17.87 5.48
N ALA A 43 0.74 16.54 5.35
CA ALA A 43 -0.09 15.59 6.10
C ALA A 43 0.02 15.83 7.61
N ARG A 44 1.24 16.03 8.11
CA ARG A 44 1.48 16.36 9.51
C ARG A 44 0.83 17.69 9.93
N ARG A 45 0.93 18.70 9.09
CA ARG A 45 0.37 20.04 9.35
C ARG A 45 -1.17 20.03 9.41
N HIS A 46 -1.83 19.29 8.54
CA HIS A 46 -3.27 19.41 8.32
C HIS A 46 -4.09 18.35 9.03
N TRP A 47 -3.60 17.12 9.17
CA TRP A 47 -4.36 15.99 9.74
C TRP A 47 -3.84 15.52 11.09
N TRP A 48 -2.63 15.90 11.52
CA TRP A 48 -2.14 15.47 12.82
C TRP A 48 -2.93 16.10 13.97
N ASN A 49 -3.39 15.24 14.87
CA ASN A 49 -4.05 15.64 16.09
C ASN A 49 -3.16 15.35 17.31
N ALA A 50 -2.61 16.38 17.89
CA ALA A 50 -1.65 16.24 19.01
C ALA A 50 -2.28 15.59 20.24
N ARG A 51 -3.56 15.88 20.54
CA ARG A 51 -4.28 15.29 21.69
C ARG A 51 -4.44 13.77 21.54
N ARG A 52 -4.65 13.29 20.30
CA ARG A 52 -4.79 11.86 20.01
C ARG A 52 -3.43 11.18 19.79
N GLY A 53 -2.37 11.95 19.49
CA GLY A 53 -1.11 11.42 19.03
C GLY A 53 -1.24 10.62 17.72
N TRP A 54 -2.23 11.00 16.86
CA TRP A 54 -2.54 10.33 15.60
C TRP A 54 -3.16 11.29 14.59
N TYR A 55 -3.28 10.84 13.37
CA TYR A 55 -3.89 11.60 12.28
C TYR A 55 -5.42 11.55 12.35
N ASP A 56 -6.08 12.63 11.94
CA ASP A 56 -7.52 12.64 11.68
C ASP A 56 -7.82 12.01 10.30
N ASP A 57 -9.00 11.44 10.15
CA ASP A 57 -9.46 10.80 8.91
C ASP A 57 -9.66 11.81 7.78
N ARG A 58 -10.22 12.98 8.13
CA ARG A 58 -10.61 14.02 7.18
C ARG A 58 -10.42 15.43 7.75
N LEU A 59 -10.42 16.42 6.87
CA LEU A 59 -10.39 17.84 7.25
C LEU A 59 -11.77 18.37 7.64
N ALA A 60 -12.84 17.81 7.07
CA ALA A 60 -14.21 18.18 7.40
C ALA A 60 -14.60 17.74 8.81
N THR A 61 -15.44 18.55 9.46
CA THR A 61 -16.02 18.23 10.78
C THR A 61 -17.20 17.26 10.66
N PRO A 62 -17.43 16.40 11.67
CA PRO A 62 -16.58 16.18 12.85
C PRO A 62 -15.30 15.44 12.50
N ARG A 63 -14.16 15.88 13.05
CA ARG A 63 -12.89 15.20 12.88
C ARG A 63 -12.84 13.93 13.73
N ARG A 64 -12.51 12.81 13.11
CA ARG A 64 -12.38 11.49 13.73
C ARG A 64 -10.97 10.96 13.53
N PRO A 65 -10.47 10.05 14.39
CA PRO A 65 -9.21 9.35 14.12
C PRO A 65 -9.25 8.69 12.75
N ALA A 66 -8.14 8.72 12.04
CA ALA A 66 -8.01 8.00 10.79
C ALA A 66 -8.35 6.52 11.00
N TYR A 67 -9.19 5.98 10.14
CA TYR A 67 -9.40 4.54 10.03
C TYR A 67 -8.11 3.87 9.54
N LEU A 68 -7.98 2.57 9.76
CA LEU A 68 -6.84 1.80 9.29
C LEU A 68 -6.58 2.03 7.80
N TRP A 69 -7.60 1.84 6.96
CA TRP A 69 -7.54 2.08 5.52
C TRP A 69 -7.12 3.52 5.16
N THR A 70 -7.56 4.51 5.94
CA THR A 70 -7.18 5.91 5.72
C THR A 70 -5.71 6.18 6.07
N ALA A 71 -5.18 5.50 7.08
CA ALA A 71 -3.80 5.67 7.54
C ALA A 71 -2.79 4.87 6.70
N PHE A 72 -3.23 3.79 6.04
CA PHE A 72 -2.39 2.88 5.27
C PHE A 72 -1.50 3.57 4.23
N PRO A 73 -2.02 4.42 3.32
CA PRO A 73 -1.16 5.01 2.28
C PRO A 73 -0.11 5.98 2.84
N LEU A 74 -0.34 6.57 4.01
CA LEU A 74 0.70 7.36 4.68
C LEU A 74 1.79 6.47 5.28
N PHE A 75 1.43 5.30 5.81
CA PHE A 75 2.40 4.31 6.26
C PHE A 75 3.27 3.81 5.10
N GLU A 76 2.66 3.49 3.97
CA GLU A 76 3.35 3.13 2.73
C GLU A 76 4.30 4.25 2.25
N THR A 77 3.83 5.51 2.30
CA THR A 77 4.65 6.66 1.93
C THR A 77 5.92 6.75 2.78
N LEU A 78 5.79 6.64 4.11
CA LEU A 78 6.93 6.71 5.03
C LEU A 78 7.90 5.56 4.83
N ASN A 79 7.40 4.35 4.60
CA ASN A 79 8.22 3.19 4.28
C ASN A 79 8.99 3.40 2.97
N ALA A 80 8.31 3.83 1.92
CA ALA A 80 8.93 4.06 0.61
C ALA A 80 9.95 5.20 0.64
N VAL A 81 9.69 6.29 1.38
CA VAL A 81 10.66 7.37 1.63
C VAL A 81 11.91 6.83 2.33
N ALA A 82 11.75 5.99 3.35
CA ALA A 82 12.88 5.42 4.07
C ALA A 82 13.66 4.40 3.22
N ILE A 83 13.01 3.70 2.30
CA ILE A 83 13.65 2.82 1.31
C ILE A 83 14.41 3.66 0.26
N ALA A 84 13.80 4.73 -0.25
CA ALA A 84 14.40 5.58 -1.28
C ALA A 84 15.59 6.41 -0.76
N ALA A 85 15.52 6.86 0.49
CA ALA A 85 16.56 7.64 1.16
C ALA A 85 16.72 7.12 2.62
N PRO A 86 17.57 6.10 2.84
CA PRO A 86 17.67 5.38 4.11
C PRO A 86 18.47 6.16 5.18
N THR A 87 18.10 7.42 5.44
CA THR A 87 18.64 8.23 6.52
C THR A 87 18.11 7.77 7.89
N ALA A 88 18.82 8.08 8.96
CA ALA A 88 18.36 7.79 10.32
C ALA A 88 16.98 8.44 10.60
N ALA A 89 16.78 9.67 10.14
CA ALA A 89 15.51 10.40 10.29
C ALA A 89 14.34 9.72 9.58
N ASN A 90 14.53 9.29 8.33
CA ASN A 90 13.47 8.63 7.55
C ASN A 90 13.11 7.26 8.14
N ARG A 91 14.13 6.47 8.54
CA ARG A 91 13.91 5.19 9.24
C ARG A 91 13.19 5.38 10.57
N ALA A 92 13.56 6.41 11.35
CA ALA A 92 12.89 6.74 12.60
C ALA A 92 11.43 7.17 12.38
N ALA A 93 11.13 7.91 11.31
CA ALA A 93 9.76 8.30 10.96
C ALA A 93 8.88 7.08 10.61
N ALA A 94 9.38 6.16 9.78
CA ALA A 94 8.70 4.90 9.46
C ALA A 94 8.50 4.04 10.71
N ALA A 95 9.53 3.88 11.55
CA ALA A 95 9.46 3.13 12.80
C ALA A 95 8.47 3.74 13.80
N ALA A 96 8.44 5.07 13.93
CA ALA A 96 7.49 5.75 14.80
C ALA A 96 6.04 5.61 14.37
N PHE A 97 5.80 5.57 13.04
CA PHE A 97 4.47 5.29 12.52
C PHE A 97 4.07 3.82 12.78
N ALA A 98 4.96 2.87 12.48
CA ALA A 98 4.75 1.44 12.71
C ALA A 98 4.42 1.15 14.19
N ALA A 99 5.17 1.76 15.13
CA ALA A 99 4.89 1.60 16.56
C ALA A 99 3.50 2.11 16.97
N ARG A 100 3.02 3.19 16.34
CA ARG A 100 1.67 3.71 16.60
C ARG A 100 0.59 2.93 15.89
N ALA A 101 0.88 2.27 14.78
CA ALA A 101 -0.02 1.40 14.03
C ALA A 101 -0.49 0.20 14.87
N GLU A 102 0.33 -0.25 15.84
CA GLU A 102 -0.06 -1.29 16.81
C GLU A 102 -1.31 -0.92 17.64
N ARG A 103 -1.69 0.35 17.73
CA ARG A 103 -2.92 0.78 18.42
C ARG A 103 -4.21 0.31 17.76
N TYR A 104 -4.13 -0.17 16.52
CA TYR A 104 -5.26 -0.83 15.84
C TYR A 104 -5.42 -2.30 16.22
N TRP A 105 -4.43 -2.89 16.91
CA TRP A 105 -4.54 -4.26 17.36
C TRP A 105 -5.72 -4.46 18.32
N ASN A 106 -6.64 -5.36 17.96
CA ASN A 106 -7.77 -5.75 18.78
C ASN A 106 -7.51 -7.16 19.39
N PRO A 107 -7.06 -7.24 20.63
CA PRO A 107 -6.72 -8.53 21.25
C PRO A 107 -7.94 -9.45 21.42
N ALA A 108 -9.15 -8.91 21.45
CA ALA A 108 -10.36 -9.70 21.57
C ALA A 108 -10.64 -10.58 20.34
N VAL A 109 -10.14 -10.21 19.16
CA VAL A 109 -10.29 -10.99 17.93
C VAL A 109 -8.96 -11.50 17.38
N GLY A 110 -7.84 -10.98 17.84
CA GLY A 110 -6.51 -11.35 17.33
C GLY A 110 -6.21 -10.78 15.95
N GLY A 111 -6.76 -9.62 15.61
CA GLY A 111 -6.59 -8.91 14.32
C GLY A 111 -6.56 -7.39 14.49
N TYR A 112 -6.16 -6.68 13.47
CA TYR A 112 -6.17 -5.22 13.44
C TYR A 112 -7.57 -4.71 13.09
N ALA A 113 -8.19 -3.98 14.02
CA ALA A 113 -9.50 -3.37 13.80
C ALA A 113 -9.39 -2.10 12.94
N TYR A 114 -10.47 -1.71 12.27
CA TYR A 114 -10.50 -0.47 11.51
C TYR A 114 -10.40 0.80 12.37
N LEU A 115 -10.73 0.69 13.68
CA LEU A 115 -10.62 1.75 14.68
C LEU A 115 -9.54 1.41 15.72
N MET A 116 -8.69 2.38 16.04
CA MET A 116 -7.68 2.22 17.09
C MET A 116 -8.33 2.13 18.48
N GLY A 117 -7.63 1.43 19.41
CA GLY A 117 -8.07 1.27 20.79
C GLY A 117 -9.26 0.35 20.97
N THR A 118 -9.58 -0.45 19.96
CA THR A 118 -10.67 -1.44 20.02
C THR A 118 -10.22 -2.67 20.82
N ASN A 119 -11.07 -3.12 21.75
CA ASN A 119 -10.91 -4.37 22.51
C ASN A 119 -12.27 -5.06 22.67
N ARG A 120 -12.95 -5.35 21.56
CA ARG A 120 -14.30 -5.95 21.56
C ARG A 120 -14.49 -6.85 20.35
N ARG A 121 -15.04 -8.06 20.55
CA ARG A 121 -15.43 -8.98 19.47
C ARG A 121 -16.58 -8.46 18.62
N SER A 122 -17.46 -7.65 19.18
CA SER A 122 -18.61 -7.06 18.46
C SER A 122 -18.22 -6.00 17.43
N VAL A 123 -17.00 -5.51 17.48
CA VAL A 123 -16.52 -4.55 16.45
C VAL A 123 -16.10 -5.34 15.22
N ARG A 124 -16.78 -5.07 14.10
CA ARG A 124 -16.46 -5.65 12.80
C ARG A 124 -14.98 -5.41 12.49
N THR A 125 -14.27 -6.47 12.15
CA THR A 125 -12.85 -6.41 11.77
C THR A 125 -12.70 -6.92 10.35
N TYR A 126 -12.07 -6.11 9.50
CA TYR A 126 -11.96 -6.36 8.08
C TYR A 126 -10.67 -7.12 7.77
N PHE A 127 -10.77 -8.16 6.94
CA PHE A 127 -9.62 -8.98 6.56
C PHE A 127 -8.74 -8.29 5.53
N ASP A 128 -9.30 -7.45 4.66
CA ASP A 128 -8.53 -6.61 3.75
C ASP A 128 -7.73 -5.53 4.50
N ASP A 129 -8.30 -4.90 5.55
CA ASP A 129 -7.58 -3.98 6.43
C ASP A 129 -6.34 -4.66 7.05
N ASN A 130 -6.46 -5.92 7.49
CA ASN A 130 -5.33 -6.70 7.97
C ASN A 130 -4.31 -7.00 6.85
N GLY A 131 -4.79 -7.20 5.63
CA GLY A 131 -3.94 -7.32 4.45
C GLY A 131 -3.09 -6.08 4.21
N TRP A 132 -3.69 -4.91 4.28
CA TRP A 132 -2.98 -3.64 4.14
C TRP A 132 -1.91 -3.45 5.21
N TRP A 133 -2.22 -3.78 6.46
CA TRP A 133 -1.22 -3.73 7.55
C TRP A 133 -0.12 -4.76 7.37
N ALA A 134 -0.44 -5.99 6.93
CA ALA A 134 0.58 -6.99 6.63
C ALA A 134 1.59 -6.50 5.58
N ILE A 135 1.10 -5.86 4.50
CA ILE A 135 1.95 -5.25 3.47
C ILE A 135 2.80 -4.12 4.06
N ALA A 136 2.17 -3.19 4.78
CA ALA A 136 2.87 -2.04 5.35
C ALA A 136 3.93 -2.45 6.38
N PHE A 137 3.70 -3.47 7.21
CA PHE A 137 4.70 -3.99 8.14
C PHE A 137 5.84 -4.73 7.44
N VAL A 138 5.57 -5.47 6.35
CA VAL A 138 6.62 -6.03 5.50
C VAL A 138 7.52 -4.92 4.95
N ASP A 139 6.93 -3.82 4.50
CA ASP A 139 7.69 -2.69 3.98
C ASP A 139 8.39 -1.90 5.09
N ALA A 140 7.83 -1.82 6.29
CA ALA A 140 8.53 -1.27 7.46
C ALA A 140 9.78 -2.09 7.83
N PHE A 141 9.71 -3.42 7.71
CA PHE A 141 10.91 -4.26 7.83
C PHE A 141 11.94 -3.92 6.74
N ARG A 142 11.52 -3.82 5.47
CA ARG A 142 12.42 -3.45 4.36
C ARG A 142 13.06 -2.07 4.58
N ALA A 143 12.31 -1.12 5.13
CA ALA A 143 12.76 0.24 5.38
C ALA A 143 13.75 0.36 6.55
N THR A 144 13.58 -0.48 7.59
CA THR A 144 14.29 -0.30 8.87
C THR A 144 15.23 -1.45 9.25
N GLY A 145 15.04 -2.63 8.67
CA GLY A 145 15.73 -3.87 9.07
C GLY A 145 15.20 -4.49 10.36
N ASN A 146 14.19 -3.89 11.02
CA ASN A 146 13.68 -4.37 12.30
C ASN A 146 12.74 -5.58 12.11
N ARG A 147 13.21 -6.76 12.54
CA ARG A 147 12.48 -8.03 12.40
C ARG A 147 11.15 -8.09 13.19
N ARG A 148 10.93 -7.19 14.16
CA ARG A 148 9.64 -7.10 14.87
C ARG A 148 8.49 -6.86 13.87
N TYR A 149 8.72 -6.07 12.82
CA TYR A 149 7.69 -5.79 11.82
C TYR A 149 7.33 -7.01 10.97
N LEU A 150 8.23 -7.99 10.82
CA LEU A 150 7.86 -9.29 10.24
C LEU A 150 6.91 -10.07 11.15
N ALA A 151 7.09 -9.98 12.47
CA ALA A 151 6.18 -10.62 13.42
C ALA A 151 4.80 -9.94 13.40
N ASP A 152 4.76 -8.62 13.23
CA ASP A 152 3.51 -7.85 13.12
C ASP A 152 2.78 -8.16 11.80
N ALA A 153 3.51 -8.25 10.70
CA ALA A 153 2.97 -8.73 9.42
C ALA A 153 2.43 -10.16 9.52
N ALA A 154 3.14 -11.04 10.23
CA ALA A 154 2.73 -12.43 10.45
C ALA A 154 1.46 -12.54 11.33
N LYS A 155 1.25 -11.64 12.29
CA LYS A 155 -0.01 -11.55 13.05
C LYS A 155 -1.19 -11.26 12.12
N ALA A 156 -1.08 -10.22 11.32
CA ALA A 156 -2.10 -9.83 10.35
C ALA A 156 -2.36 -10.93 9.32
N PHE A 157 -1.32 -11.53 8.77
CA PHE A 157 -1.41 -12.67 7.84
C PHE A 157 -2.18 -13.84 8.48
N ARG A 158 -1.81 -14.26 9.70
CA ARG A 158 -2.48 -15.36 10.39
C ARG A 158 -3.95 -15.08 10.62
N PHE A 159 -4.31 -13.87 11.01
CA PHE A 159 -5.71 -13.49 11.18
C PHE A 159 -6.52 -13.67 9.88
N ILE A 160 -5.97 -13.26 8.74
CA ILE A 160 -6.66 -13.44 7.44
C ILE A 160 -6.84 -14.93 7.11
N VAL A 161 -5.79 -15.75 7.26
CA VAL A 161 -5.81 -17.12 6.74
C VAL A 161 -6.42 -18.13 7.70
N GLN A 162 -6.61 -17.77 8.97
CA GLN A 162 -7.25 -18.60 10.00
C GLN A 162 -8.71 -18.22 10.18
N GLU A 163 -9.02 -16.94 10.34
CA GLU A 163 -10.37 -16.45 10.63
C GLU A 163 -11.10 -16.02 9.35
N GLY A 164 -10.37 -15.51 8.35
CA GLY A 164 -10.94 -15.01 7.11
C GLY A 164 -11.11 -16.05 6.00
N TRP A 165 -10.48 -17.23 6.12
CA TRP A 165 -10.62 -18.29 5.14
C TRP A 165 -11.93 -19.07 5.32
N ASP A 166 -12.72 -19.25 4.24
CA ASP A 166 -13.89 -20.13 4.29
C ASP A 166 -13.44 -21.59 4.22
N PRO A 167 -13.63 -22.40 5.30
CA PRO A 167 -13.21 -23.79 5.30
C PRO A 167 -14.07 -24.71 4.41
N ARG A 168 -15.26 -24.27 3.98
CA ARG A 168 -16.22 -25.07 3.21
C ARG A 168 -15.97 -24.99 1.70
N SER A 169 -15.83 -23.78 1.17
CA SER A 169 -15.70 -23.55 -0.27
C SER A 169 -14.41 -22.79 -0.64
N GLY A 170 -13.58 -22.46 0.34
CA GLY A 170 -12.38 -21.67 0.13
C GLY A 170 -12.69 -20.21 -0.17
N GLY A 171 -11.64 -19.43 -0.43
CA GLY A 171 -11.71 -17.97 -0.56
C GLY A 171 -11.69 -17.26 0.77
N THR A 172 -11.59 -15.95 0.72
CA THR A 172 -11.54 -15.11 1.91
C THR A 172 -12.81 -14.29 2.07
N TRP A 173 -13.32 -14.25 3.29
CA TRP A 173 -14.37 -13.31 3.68
C TRP A 173 -13.81 -11.89 3.69
N TRP A 174 -14.69 -10.90 3.51
CA TRP A 174 -14.29 -9.50 3.60
C TRP A 174 -14.07 -9.07 5.06
N ASP A 175 -14.94 -9.51 5.95
CA ASP A 175 -14.91 -9.16 7.37
C ASP A 175 -15.42 -10.30 8.27
N THR A 176 -15.33 -10.09 9.58
CA THR A 176 -15.74 -11.05 10.61
C THR A 176 -17.24 -11.34 10.66
N ALA A 177 -18.08 -10.67 9.88
CA ALA A 177 -19.50 -11.03 9.73
C ALA A 177 -19.70 -12.15 8.69
N HIS A 178 -18.69 -12.46 7.86
CA HIS A 178 -18.71 -13.52 6.85
C HIS A 178 -19.87 -13.38 5.86
N GLY A 179 -20.24 -12.11 5.54
CA GLY A 179 -21.39 -11.83 4.67
C GLY A 179 -21.11 -12.05 3.19
N HIS A 180 -19.90 -11.76 2.73
CA HIS A 180 -19.47 -11.96 1.34
C HIS A 180 -17.97 -12.16 1.26
N LYS A 181 -17.53 -12.82 0.18
CA LYS A 181 -16.11 -13.04 -0.13
C LYS A 181 -15.59 -11.93 -1.01
N THR A 182 -14.26 -11.71 -0.91
CA THR A 182 -13.56 -10.78 -1.79
C THR A 182 -12.09 -11.17 -1.92
N SER A 183 -11.48 -10.81 -3.05
CA SER A 183 -10.09 -11.16 -3.37
C SER A 183 -9.05 -10.26 -2.70
N GLU A 184 -9.43 -9.11 -2.14
CA GLU A 184 -8.49 -8.18 -1.49
C GLU A 184 -7.71 -8.83 -0.35
N PRO A 185 -8.35 -9.48 0.65
CA PRO A 185 -7.62 -10.14 1.72
C PRO A 185 -6.75 -11.29 1.21
N LEU A 186 -7.25 -12.04 0.22
CA LEU A 186 -6.52 -13.16 -0.38
C LEU A 186 -5.23 -12.70 -1.05
N ALA A 187 -5.32 -11.68 -1.91
CA ALA A 187 -4.18 -11.17 -2.66
C ALA A 187 -3.13 -10.53 -1.73
N ALA A 188 -3.58 -9.77 -0.72
CA ALA A 188 -2.70 -9.19 0.29
C ALA A 188 -2.00 -10.27 1.12
N ALA A 189 -2.72 -11.31 1.53
CA ALA A 189 -2.12 -12.45 2.24
C ALA A 189 -1.16 -13.24 1.34
N ALA A 190 -1.47 -13.41 0.06
CA ALA A 190 -0.57 -14.08 -0.87
C ALA A 190 0.76 -13.34 -1.00
N TYR A 191 0.73 -12.01 -1.14
CA TYR A 191 1.95 -11.20 -1.19
C TYR A 191 2.72 -11.22 0.15
N ALA A 192 2.05 -10.91 1.26
CA ALA A 192 2.69 -10.87 2.58
C ALA A 192 3.26 -12.24 2.97
N GLY A 193 2.52 -13.31 2.72
CA GLY A 193 2.97 -14.69 2.97
C GLY A 193 4.17 -15.09 2.11
N ALA A 194 4.23 -14.67 0.84
CA ALA A 194 5.40 -14.90 -0.03
C ALA A 194 6.64 -14.17 0.49
N VAL A 195 6.50 -12.94 1.01
CA VAL A 195 7.62 -12.23 1.64
C VAL A 195 8.02 -12.89 2.97
N LEU A 196 7.05 -13.26 3.82
CA LEU A 196 7.32 -13.96 5.09
C LEU A 196 8.08 -15.28 4.83
N TYR A 197 7.68 -16.07 3.82
CA TYR A 197 8.43 -17.25 3.41
C TYR A 197 9.85 -16.90 2.94
N ALA A 198 10.00 -15.88 2.13
CA ALA A 198 11.32 -15.46 1.66
C ALA A 198 12.28 -15.10 2.80
N GLN A 199 11.76 -14.51 3.88
CA GLN A 199 12.53 -14.06 5.03
C GLN A 199 12.75 -15.12 6.12
N THR A 200 11.82 -16.05 6.27
CA THR A 200 11.83 -17.02 7.38
C THR A 200 12.15 -18.44 6.94
N ARG A 201 11.92 -18.77 5.67
CA ARG A 201 11.95 -20.13 5.11
C ARG A 201 10.96 -21.10 5.76
N ASP A 202 10.04 -20.60 6.58
CA ASP A 202 8.98 -21.42 7.15
C ASP A 202 7.99 -21.85 6.07
N ARG A 203 7.91 -23.18 5.85
CA ARG A 203 7.04 -23.80 4.84
C ARG A 203 5.56 -23.57 5.07
N TYR A 204 5.17 -23.18 6.28
CA TYR A 204 3.77 -22.81 6.56
C TYR A 204 3.31 -21.69 5.63
N TYR A 205 4.11 -20.62 5.50
CA TYR A 205 3.78 -19.51 4.62
C TYR A 205 3.69 -19.94 3.15
N LEU A 206 4.67 -20.72 2.67
CA LEU A 206 4.68 -21.21 1.29
C LEU A 206 3.42 -22.03 0.98
N ARG A 207 3.13 -23.04 1.80
CA ARG A 207 1.94 -23.90 1.59
C ARG A 207 0.66 -23.08 1.60
N THR A 208 0.56 -22.11 2.51
CA THR A 208 -0.62 -21.23 2.60
C THR A 208 -0.75 -20.37 1.35
N VAL A 209 0.32 -19.72 0.90
CA VAL A 209 0.31 -18.91 -0.34
C VAL A 209 -0.07 -19.74 -1.54
N GLN A 210 0.48 -20.95 -1.67
CA GLN A 210 0.12 -21.87 -2.76
C GLN A 210 -1.36 -22.24 -2.74
N ARG A 211 -1.95 -22.47 -1.55
CA ARG A 211 -3.39 -22.74 -1.39
C ARG A 211 -4.22 -21.52 -1.83
N LEU A 212 -3.85 -20.31 -1.41
CA LEU A 212 -4.54 -19.08 -1.77
C LEU A 212 -4.53 -18.86 -3.29
N ILE A 213 -3.36 -18.97 -3.93
CA ILE A 213 -3.21 -18.81 -5.38
C ILE A 213 -3.96 -19.90 -6.14
N ALA A 214 -3.87 -21.16 -5.72
CA ALA A 214 -4.57 -22.27 -6.36
C ALA A 214 -6.09 -22.08 -6.33
N TRP A 215 -6.63 -21.59 -5.21
CA TRP A 215 -8.05 -21.27 -5.14
C TRP A 215 -8.40 -20.10 -6.08
N ALA A 216 -7.62 -19.04 -6.10
CA ALA A 216 -7.87 -17.91 -6.98
C ALA A 216 -7.82 -18.30 -8.46
N ASP A 217 -6.84 -19.10 -8.87
CA ASP A 217 -6.71 -19.61 -10.24
C ASP A 217 -7.91 -20.48 -10.64
N ALA A 218 -8.46 -21.25 -9.71
CA ALA A 218 -9.56 -22.17 -9.98
C ALA A 218 -10.96 -21.51 -9.90
N ARG A 219 -11.14 -20.49 -9.05
CA ARG A 219 -12.48 -20.03 -8.64
C ARG A 219 -12.76 -18.57 -8.94
N SER A 220 -11.77 -17.69 -8.88
CA SER A 220 -11.95 -16.25 -9.17
C SER A 220 -11.30 -15.80 -10.49
N TRP A 221 -10.76 -16.72 -11.27
CA TRP A 221 -10.11 -16.37 -12.54
C TRP A 221 -11.12 -15.95 -13.62
N ASN A 222 -11.08 -14.68 -13.99
CA ASN A 222 -11.83 -14.14 -15.13
C ASN A 222 -11.07 -14.44 -16.43
N ARG A 223 -11.50 -15.48 -17.17
CA ARG A 223 -10.82 -15.97 -18.37
C ARG A 223 -10.83 -14.96 -19.51
N GLU A 224 -11.90 -14.18 -19.64
CA GLU A 224 -12.05 -13.17 -20.69
C GLU A 224 -11.00 -12.08 -20.55
N ARG A 225 -10.76 -11.62 -19.32
CA ARG A 225 -9.82 -10.55 -19.02
C ARG A 225 -8.40 -11.05 -18.73
N GLY A 226 -8.24 -12.32 -18.41
CA GLY A 226 -6.96 -12.87 -17.96
C GLY A 226 -6.50 -12.31 -16.61
N LEU A 227 -7.44 -12.00 -15.72
CA LEU A 227 -7.27 -11.35 -14.43
C LEU A 227 -8.10 -12.04 -13.35
N TYR A 228 -7.88 -11.72 -12.09
CA TYR A 228 -8.65 -12.24 -10.98
C TYR A 228 -9.92 -11.43 -10.75
N GLY A 229 -11.06 -12.09 -10.68
CA GLY A 229 -12.32 -11.50 -10.26
C GLY A 229 -12.33 -11.20 -8.75
N ARG A 230 -13.28 -10.39 -8.35
CA ARG A 230 -13.47 -9.98 -6.96
C ARG A 230 -13.78 -11.17 -6.03
N SER A 231 -14.52 -12.18 -6.55
CA SER A 231 -14.79 -13.42 -5.80
C SER A 231 -15.05 -14.58 -6.75
N ASP A 232 -15.49 -15.71 -6.24
CA ASP A 232 -15.98 -16.85 -7.01
C ASP A 232 -17.35 -16.61 -7.67
N THR A 233 -18.04 -15.53 -7.32
CA THR A 233 -19.36 -15.14 -7.84
C THR A 233 -19.40 -13.73 -8.44
N ASP A 234 -18.34 -12.93 -8.24
CA ASP A 234 -18.21 -11.57 -8.78
C ASP A 234 -16.94 -11.48 -9.64
N GLY A 235 -17.12 -11.40 -10.95
CA GLY A 235 -16.04 -11.29 -11.95
C GLY A 235 -15.44 -9.89 -12.09
N THR A 236 -15.83 -8.90 -11.27
CA THR A 236 -15.25 -7.55 -11.29
C THR A 236 -13.76 -7.62 -11.02
N VAL A 237 -12.95 -7.09 -11.94
CA VAL A 237 -11.48 -7.01 -11.78
C VAL A 237 -11.09 -5.70 -11.12
N MET A 238 -10.08 -5.76 -10.25
CA MET A 238 -9.61 -4.62 -9.46
C MET A 238 -8.09 -4.49 -9.59
N ASP A 239 -7.61 -3.33 -10.00
CA ASP A 239 -6.19 -3.08 -10.29
C ASP A 239 -5.26 -3.41 -9.10
N TYR A 240 -5.63 -3.01 -7.90
CA TYR A 240 -4.83 -3.26 -6.69
C TYR A 240 -4.78 -4.74 -6.28
N VAL A 241 -5.81 -5.53 -6.59
CA VAL A 241 -5.77 -7.00 -6.43
C VAL A 241 -4.75 -7.59 -7.39
N GLU A 242 -4.77 -7.17 -8.66
CA GLU A 242 -3.79 -7.60 -9.65
C GLU A 242 -2.37 -7.18 -9.25
N GLY A 243 -2.21 -5.97 -8.75
CA GLY A 243 -0.92 -5.50 -8.24
C GLY A 243 -0.35 -6.42 -7.16
N MET A 244 -1.16 -6.75 -6.15
CA MET A 244 -0.73 -7.64 -5.06
C MET A 244 -0.41 -9.05 -5.56
N MET A 245 -1.19 -9.59 -6.50
CA MET A 245 -0.93 -10.90 -7.11
C MET A 245 0.33 -10.89 -7.97
N ILE A 246 0.60 -9.81 -8.73
CA ILE A 246 1.90 -9.60 -9.40
C ILE A 246 3.04 -9.65 -8.39
N GLY A 247 2.92 -8.91 -7.29
CA GLY A 247 3.92 -8.90 -6.22
C GLY A 247 4.14 -10.28 -5.59
N ALA A 248 3.07 -11.03 -5.32
CA ALA A 248 3.15 -12.38 -4.78
C ALA A 248 3.91 -13.33 -5.72
N HIS A 249 3.55 -13.32 -7.00
CA HIS A 249 4.21 -14.14 -8.01
C HIS A 249 5.68 -13.74 -8.21
N LEU A 250 6.02 -12.45 -8.19
CA LEU A 250 7.42 -12.01 -8.25
C LEU A 250 8.23 -12.54 -7.06
N ARG A 251 7.70 -12.45 -5.84
CA ARG A 251 8.40 -12.98 -4.66
C ARG A 251 8.59 -14.48 -4.73
N LEU A 252 7.61 -15.24 -5.21
CA LEU A 252 7.74 -16.67 -5.43
C LEU A 252 8.73 -17.00 -6.56
N CYS A 253 8.72 -16.21 -7.64
CA CYS A 253 9.70 -16.33 -8.72
C CYS A 253 11.12 -16.23 -8.18
N ASP A 254 11.44 -15.16 -7.46
CA ASP A 254 12.78 -14.89 -6.92
C ASP A 254 13.18 -15.93 -5.88
N THR A 255 12.24 -16.30 -4.99
CA THR A 255 12.54 -17.15 -3.83
C THR A 255 12.68 -18.63 -4.19
N LEU A 256 11.82 -19.11 -5.11
CA LEU A 256 11.77 -20.50 -5.55
C LEU A 256 12.59 -20.74 -6.82
N ARG A 257 13.04 -19.68 -7.48
CA ARG A 257 13.70 -19.71 -8.80
C ARG A 257 12.85 -20.46 -9.85
N ARG A 258 11.51 -20.20 -9.82
CA ARG A 258 10.57 -20.86 -10.74
C ARG A 258 10.09 -19.87 -11.83
N PRO A 259 10.52 -20.06 -13.09
CA PRO A 259 10.16 -19.17 -14.20
C PRO A 259 8.64 -19.03 -14.44
N SER A 260 7.85 -20.05 -14.09
CA SER A 260 6.38 -20.00 -14.22
C SER A 260 5.74 -18.86 -13.41
N HIS A 261 6.25 -18.58 -12.21
CA HIS A 261 5.79 -17.45 -11.43
C HIS A 261 6.18 -16.11 -12.05
N CYS A 262 7.40 -15.99 -12.61
CA CYS A 262 7.81 -14.78 -13.34
C CYS A 262 6.90 -14.53 -14.54
N SER A 263 6.61 -15.60 -15.31
CA SER A 263 5.72 -15.51 -16.48
C SER A 263 4.29 -15.12 -16.10
N LYS A 264 3.76 -15.67 -14.99
CA LYS A 264 2.43 -15.31 -14.49
C LYS A 264 2.38 -13.84 -14.05
N ALA A 265 3.39 -13.34 -13.33
CA ALA A 265 3.48 -11.93 -12.94
C ALA A 265 3.46 -10.99 -14.15
N ARG A 266 4.24 -11.31 -15.21
CA ARG A 266 4.23 -10.53 -16.45
C ARG A 266 2.90 -10.61 -17.18
N ALA A 267 2.27 -11.79 -17.26
CA ALA A 267 0.97 -11.97 -17.90
C ALA A 267 -0.11 -11.13 -17.21
N LEU A 268 -0.16 -11.16 -15.87
CA LEU A 268 -1.06 -10.33 -15.07
C LEU A 268 -0.82 -8.83 -15.32
N ALA A 269 0.44 -8.40 -15.33
CA ALA A 269 0.78 -7.00 -15.59
C ALA A 269 0.40 -6.55 -17.00
N VAL A 270 0.56 -7.41 -18.02
CA VAL A 270 0.13 -7.10 -19.39
C VAL A 270 -1.40 -6.99 -19.47
N ALA A 271 -2.12 -7.92 -18.86
CA ALA A 271 -3.59 -7.92 -18.87
C ALA A 271 -4.14 -6.73 -18.07
N SER A 272 -3.60 -6.47 -16.87
CA SER A 272 -4.04 -5.36 -16.03
C SER A 272 -3.72 -3.99 -16.66
N ALA A 273 -2.57 -3.82 -17.31
CA ALA A 273 -2.27 -2.57 -18.02
C ALA A 273 -3.20 -2.29 -19.22
N ARG A 274 -3.81 -3.34 -19.81
CA ARG A 274 -4.86 -3.19 -20.83
C ARG A 274 -6.20 -2.82 -20.19
N ALA A 275 -6.54 -3.44 -19.07
CA ALA A 275 -7.79 -3.18 -18.36
C ALA A 275 -7.80 -1.80 -17.66
N PHE A 276 -6.62 -1.33 -17.21
CA PHE A 276 -6.42 -0.09 -16.45
C PHE A 276 -5.34 0.80 -17.07
N PRO A 277 -5.53 1.27 -18.32
CA PRO A 277 -4.48 1.98 -19.07
C PRO A 277 -4.18 3.37 -18.52
N ALA A 278 -5.13 3.97 -17.84
CA ALA A 278 -4.98 5.23 -17.13
C ALA A 278 -5.56 5.00 -15.74
N ALA A 279 -4.69 4.77 -14.76
CA ALA A 279 -5.14 4.62 -13.39
C ALA A 279 -5.92 5.87 -12.97
N ALA A 280 -6.93 5.72 -12.29
CA ALA A 280 -8.00 6.48 -11.70
C ALA A 280 -9.27 5.65 -11.85
N SER A 281 -9.08 4.31 -11.76
CA SER A 281 -10.20 3.38 -11.87
C SER A 281 -10.96 3.29 -10.57
N TRP A 282 -10.26 3.43 -9.43
CA TRP A 282 -10.85 3.30 -8.10
C TRP A 282 -10.60 4.53 -7.23
N SER A 283 -9.35 4.78 -6.88
CA SER A 283 -8.95 5.95 -6.11
C SER A 283 -7.42 6.04 -6.05
N PRO A 284 -6.83 7.20 -5.78
CA PRO A 284 -5.40 7.35 -5.56
C PRO A 284 -4.80 6.35 -4.56
N THR A 285 -5.58 5.91 -3.58
CA THR A 285 -5.15 4.91 -2.59
C THR A 285 -5.01 3.52 -3.22
N ALA A 286 -6.02 3.06 -3.94
CA ALA A 286 -6.05 1.75 -4.58
C ALA A 286 -5.10 1.69 -5.78
N ASP A 287 -5.21 2.67 -6.67
CA ASP A 287 -4.36 2.77 -7.88
C ASP A 287 -2.87 2.86 -7.51
N GLY A 288 -2.55 3.54 -6.40
CA GLY A 288 -1.18 3.61 -5.87
C GLY A 288 -0.59 2.25 -5.48
N ILE A 289 -1.42 1.36 -4.93
CA ILE A 289 -1.03 -0.03 -4.60
C ILE A 289 -0.70 -0.81 -5.89
N TYR A 290 -1.55 -0.72 -6.89
CA TYR A 290 -1.29 -1.36 -8.18
C TYR A 290 0.04 -0.90 -8.79
N LEU A 291 0.22 0.40 -8.89
CA LEU A 291 1.39 1.00 -9.56
C LEU A 291 2.71 0.69 -8.84
N ARG A 292 2.71 0.57 -7.51
CA ARG A 292 3.92 0.17 -6.78
C ARG A 292 4.39 -1.24 -7.17
N PHE A 293 3.47 -2.18 -7.38
CA PHE A 293 3.83 -3.54 -7.78
C PHE A 293 4.28 -3.62 -9.23
N LEU A 294 3.80 -2.73 -10.11
CA LEU A 294 4.38 -2.55 -11.43
C LEU A 294 5.82 -2.01 -11.36
N LEU A 295 6.13 -1.13 -10.41
CA LEU A 295 7.50 -0.67 -10.19
C LEU A 295 8.39 -1.81 -9.63
N ASP A 296 7.85 -2.73 -8.84
CA ASP A 296 8.58 -3.94 -8.43
C ASP A 296 8.85 -4.85 -9.65
N LEU A 297 7.90 -4.99 -10.57
CA LEU A 297 8.11 -5.72 -11.83
C LEU A 297 9.12 -5.02 -12.73
N TYR A 298 9.10 -3.68 -12.80
CA TYR A 298 10.13 -2.91 -13.52
C TYR A 298 11.55 -3.19 -12.99
N ARG A 299 11.72 -3.26 -11.67
CA ARG A 299 13.03 -3.63 -11.07
C ARG A 299 13.47 -5.03 -11.48
N HIS A 300 12.51 -5.94 -11.65
CA HIS A 300 12.79 -7.35 -11.96
C HIS A 300 13.14 -7.57 -13.44
N ASP A 301 12.41 -6.94 -14.37
CA ASP A 301 12.53 -7.24 -15.80
C ASP A 301 13.07 -6.09 -16.65
N GLY A 302 13.27 -4.90 -16.08
CA GLY A 302 13.79 -3.72 -16.76
C GLY A 302 12.84 -3.08 -17.79
N SER A 303 11.61 -3.59 -17.93
CA SER A 303 10.67 -3.11 -18.94
C SER A 303 10.15 -1.72 -18.61
N ALA A 304 10.57 -0.72 -19.36
CA ALA A 304 10.23 0.70 -19.17
C ALA A 304 8.73 0.96 -19.13
N ARG A 305 7.91 0.12 -19.78
CA ARG A 305 6.44 0.27 -19.82
C ARG A 305 5.81 0.34 -18.43
N TRP A 306 6.35 -0.38 -17.47
CA TRP A 306 5.83 -0.42 -16.10
C TRP A 306 6.12 0.89 -15.35
N TYR A 307 7.34 1.38 -15.51
CA TYR A 307 7.71 2.69 -15.00
C TYR A 307 6.89 3.80 -15.66
N ASP A 308 6.78 3.78 -17.00
CA ASP A 308 6.08 4.80 -17.77
C ASP A 308 4.59 4.90 -17.40
N LEU A 309 3.93 3.77 -17.09
CA LEU A 309 2.55 3.77 -16.60
C LEU A 309 2.45 4.45 -15.23
N ALA A 310 3.32 4.11 -14.27
CA ALA A 310 3.34 4.74 -12.96
C ALA A 310 3.67 6.25 -13.06
N ALA A 311 4.70 6.62 -13.83
CA ALA A 311 5.11 8.00 -14.03
C ALA A 311 4.06 8.84 -14.76
N SER A 312 3.33 8.25 -15.70
CA SER A 312 2.20 8.90 -16.39
C SER A 312 1.10 9.28 -15.38
N ASN A 313 0.74 8.38 -14.47
CA ASN A 313 -0.25 8.66 -13.43
C ASN A 313 0.24 9.70 -12.42
N ALA A 314 1.54 9.67 -12.09
CA ALA A 314 2.14 10.70 -11.23
C ALA A 314 2.07 12.10 -11.88
N ARG A 315 2.31 12.23 -13.21
CA ARG A 315 2.13 13.50 -13.93
C ARG A 315 0.69 13.97 -13.92
N ARG A 316 -0.28 13.06 -14.10
CA ARG A 316 -1.72 13.39 -14.00
C ARG A 316 -2.08 13.89 -12.61
N ALA A 317 -1.57 13.23 -11.56
CA ALA A 317 -1.77 13.66 -10.18
C ALA A 317 -1.22 15.07 -9.92
N LEU A 318 -0.04 15.39 -10.46
CA LEU A 318 0.57 16.71 -10.33
C LEU A 318 -0.25 17.79 -11.05
N ALA A 319 -0.77 17.47 -12.24
CA ALA A 319 -1.54 18.41 -13.02
C ALA A 319 -2.95 18.67 -12.45
N ASN A 320 -3.60 17.63 -11.90
CA ASN A 320 -5.04 17.66 -11.69
C ASN A 320 -5.47 17.52 -10.22
N ALA A 321 -4.66 16.85 -9.36
CA ALA A 321 -5.14 16.42 -8.04
C ALA A 321 -4.90 17.44 -6.91
N ARG A 322 -4.09 18.50 -7.14
CA ARG A 322 -3.75 19.49 -6.11
C ARG A 322 -4.87 20.52 -5.94
N ASP A 323 -5.14 20.88 -4.69
CA ASP A 323 -5.96 22.05 -4.35
C ASP A 323 -5.07 23.30 -4.20
N ALA A 324 -5.70 24.46 -3.93
CA ALA A 324 -4.99 25.74 -3.72
C ALA A 324 -4.02 25.74 -2.54
N ARG A 325 -4.15 24.80 -1.60
CA ARG A 325 -3.23 24.62 -0.45
C ARG A 325 -2.06 23.69 -0.77
N GLY A 326 -2.02 23.13 -1.97
CA GLY A 326 -1.04 22.15 -2.39
C GLY A 326 -1.32 20.72 -1.92
N LEU A 327 -2.54 20.44 -1.41
CA LEU A 327 -2.94 19.12 -0.96
C LEU A 327 -3.54 18.33 -2.12
N TYR A 328 -3.24 17.04 -2.22
CA TYR A 328 -3.81 16.15 -3.24
C TYR A 328 -5.17 15.62 -2.78
N LEU A 329 -6.23 16.38 -3.02
CA LEU A 329 -7.59 16.10 -2.56
C LEU A 329 -8.58 15.81 -3.69
N ARG A 330 -8.10 15.70 -4.92
CA ARG A 330 -8.89 15.32 -6.09
C ARG A 330 -8.43 13.97 -6.61
N GLY A 331 -9.25 13.32 -7.42
CA GLY A 331 -8.82 12.21 -8.26
C GLY A 331 -7.71 12.65 -9.22
N TRP A 332 -6.91 11.72 -9.71
CA TRP A 332 -5.88 12.03 -10.71
C TRP A 332 -6.47 12.46 -12.06
N ASP A 333 -7.76 12.25 -12.26
CA ASP A 333 -8.57 12.78 -13.36
C ASP A 333 -9.10 14.21 -13.11
N GLY A 334 -8.81 14.78 -11.95
CA GLY A 334 -9.23 16.12 -11.54
C GLY A 334 -10.60 16.18 -10.87
N LYS A 335 -11.34 15.07 -10.79
CA LYS A 335 -12.64 15.04 -10.12
C LYS A 335 -12.52 15.37 -8.65
N PRO A 336 -13.38 16.27 -8.13
CA PRO A 336 -13.36 16.62 -6.71
C PRO A 336 -13.78 15.43 -5.85
N VAL A 337 -13.12 15.28 -4.69
CA VAL A 337 -13.52 14.33 -3.65
C VAL A 337 -13.83 15.09 -2.39
N ALA A 338 -15.09 15.02 -1.95
CA ALA A 338 -15.54 15.74 -0.77
C ALA A 338 -14.87 15.23 0.51
N GLY A 339 -14.82 16.08 1.55
CA GLY A 339 -14.40 15.69 2.91
C GLY A 339 -12.92 15.86 3.23
N GLY A 340 -12.04 16.01 2.25
CA GLY A 340 -10.60 16.22 2.49
C GLY A 340 -9.95 15.05 3.22
N PHE A 341 -10.11 13.83 2.72
CA PHE A 341 -9.59 12.61 3.33
C PHE A 341 -8.06 12.52 3.24
N LEU A 342 -7.44 12.13 4.36
CA LEU A 342 -6.00 11.86 4.43
C LEU A 342 -5.56 10.82 3.37
N ARG A 343 -6.36 9.77 3.16
CA ARG A 343 -6.03 8.71 2.20
C ARG A 343 -5.87 9.21 0.76
N MET A 344 -6.61 10.25 0.36
CA MET A 344 -6.49 10.83 -0.98
C MET A 344 -5.14 11.48 -1.17
N HIS A 345 -4.76 12.33 -0.21
CA HIS A 345 -3.45 12.98 -0.19
C HIS A 345 -2.32 11.94 -0.11
N ALA A 346 -2.38 11.06 0.88
CA ALA A 346 -1.36 10.06 1.13
C ALA A 346 -1.23 9.01 0.01
N GLY A 347 -2.32 8.63 -0.67
CA GLY A 347 -2.27 7.72 -1.81
C GLY A 347 -1.46 8.30 -2.97
N THR A 348 -1.60 9.59 -3.25
CA THR A 348 -0.75 10.27 -4.23
C THR A 348 0.71 10.34 -3.77
N LEU A 349 0.95 10.62 -2.49
CA LEU A 349 2.32 10.63 -1.94
C LEU A 349 2.98 9.25 -2.00
N SER A 350 2.21 8.19 -1.77
CA SER A 350 2.70 6.81 -1.88
C SER A 350 3.22 6.53 -3.28
N LEU A 351 2.49 6.92 -4.34
CA LEU A 351 2.96 6.79 -5.71
C LEU A 351 4.29 7.54 -5.95
N PHE A 352 4.40 8.78 -5.49
CA PHE A 352 5.66 9.54 -5.63
C PHE A 352 6.80 8.89 -4.86
N ALA A 353 6.54 8.44 -3.63
CA ALA A 353 7.54 7.78 -2.80
C ALA A 353 8.03 6.47 -3.43
N TRP A 354 7.15 5.66 -4.00
CA TRP A 354 7.53 4.43 -4.69
C TRP A 354 8.29 4.70 -5.99
N LEU A 355 7.93 5.72 -6.78
CA LEU A 355 8.72 6.18 -7.94
C LEU A 355 10.12 6.63 -7.53
N ALA A 356 10.27 7.25 -6.36
CA ALA A 356 11.58 7.63 -5.83
C ALA A 356 12.46 6.43 -5.44
N THR A 357 11.91 5.23 -5.34
CA THR A 357 12.69 4.02 -5.01
C THR A 357 13.34 3.36 -6.22
N VAL A 358 13.05 3.80 -7.46
CA VAL A 358 13.56 3.23 -8.70
C VAL A 358 14.24 4.28 -9.57
N GLU A 359 15.26 3.88 -10.33
CA GLU A 359 15.85 4.76 -11.34
C GLU A 359 14.93 4.80 -12.59
N PRO A 360 14.71 5.98 -13.19
CA PRO A 360 13.98 6.08 -14.45
C PRO A 360 14.69 5.28 -15.56
N PRO A 361 13.93 4.70 -16.51
CA PRO A 361 14.52 3.98 -17.62
C PRO A 361 15.42 4.91 -18.47
N ARG A 362 16.59 4.41 -18.82
CA ARG A 362 17.45 5.08 -19.81
C ARG A 362 16.75 4.96 -21.17
N ARG A 363 16.40 6.08 -21.78
CA ARG A 363 16.00 6.08 -23.20
C ARG A 363 17.25 6.25 -24.03
N LYS A 364 17.43 5.31 -24.95
CA LYS A 364 18.42 5.44 -26.03
C LYS A 364 17.97 6.55 -27.00
#